data_6e3a50efe0150a01c36cdc9952b22c9e
#
_entry.id   6e3a50efe0150a01c36cdc9952b22c9e
#
_cell.length_a   1.000
_cell.length_b   1.000
_cell.length_c   1.000
_cell.angle_alpha   90.00
_cell.angle_beta   90.00
_cell.angle_gamma   90.00
#
_symmetry.space_group_name_H-M   'P 1'
#
loop_
_entity.id
_entity.type
_entity.pdbx_description
1 polymer ?
#
loop_
_entity_poly.entity_id
_entity_poly.type
_entity_poly.pdbx_seq_one_letter_code
_entity_poly.pdbx_strand_id
1 'polypeptide(L)'
;EESEEALKKALSEIKERFNDKKSKIIRGHDLAPGVIKIVKVFLAIKRRIQPGDKMAGRHGNKGVISEIMPIEDMPYDEDGNPVDIVLNPLGVPSRMNVGQILETHMGCAAKGVGKIIDDMIKNKESNADIRKYLETLYNKDAANLEDLDSLTNGDIDQLANNLRAG
;
A
#
# COMPACT_ATOMS: atom_id res chain seq x y z
N GLU A 1 -29.76 -27.53 37.65
CA GLU A 1 -28.92 -27.12 38.82
C GLU A 1 -27.44 -27.48 38.58
N GLU A 2 -27.06 -28.77 38.37
CA GLU A 2 -25.67 -29.15 38.12
C GLU A 2 -25.04 -28.44 36.89
N SER A 3 -25.80 -28.28 35.80
CA SER A 3 -25.31 -27.60 34.59
C SER A 3 -25.15 -26.09 34.77
N GLU A 4 -25.96 -25.46 35.62
CA GLU A 4 -25.85 -24.05 35.95
C GLU A 4 -24.66 -23.75 36.87
N GLU A 5 -24.37 -24.66 37.81
CA GLU A 5 -23.19 -24.57 38.67
C GLU A 5 -21.89 -24.75 37.85
N ALA A 6 -21.87 -25.72 36.92
CA ALA A 6 -20.76 -25.93 36.00
C ALA A 6 -20.53 -24.69 35.15
N LEU A 7 -21.58 -24.05 34.61
CA LEU A 7 -21.49 -22.82 33.85
C LEU A 7 -20.94 -21.66 34.68
N LYS A 8 -21.43 -21.47 35.88
CA LYS A 8 -20.95 -20.42 36.81
C LYS A 8 -19.46 -20.60 37.12
N LYS A 9 -19.04 -21.84 37.37
CA LYS A 9 -17.63 -22.17 37.61
C LYS A 9 -16.76 -21.87 36.42
N ALA A 10 -17.17 -22.28 35.23
CA ALA A 10 -16.43 -22.00 33.98
C ALA A 10 -16.34 -20.49 33.70
N LEU A 11 -17.40 -19.73 33.93
CA LEU A 11 -17.40 -18.28 33.77
C LEU A 11 -16.48 -17.59 34.79
N SER A 12 -16.42 -18.07 36.04
CA SER A 12 -15.49 -17.52 37.05
C SER A 12 -14.03 -17.77 36.67
N GLU A 13 -13.71 -18.99 36.20
CA GLU A 13 -12.35 -19.33 35.74
C GLU A 13 -11.90 -18.50 34.51
N ILE A 14 -12.82 -18.26 33.57
CA ILE A 14 -12.52 -17.43 32.40
C ILE A 14 -12.31 -15.96 32.83
N LYS A 15 -13.12 -15.42 33.75
CA LYS A 15 -12.93 -14.07 34.27
C LYS A 15 -11.60 -13.91 35.00
N GLU A 16 -11.21 -14.89 35.77
CA GLU A 16 -9.96 -14.89 36.52
C GLU A 16 -8.75 -14.91 35.54
N ARG A 17 -8.78 -15.81 34.57
CA ARG A 17 -7.76 -15.85 33.49
C ARG A 17 -7.68 -14.56 32.68
N PHE A 18 -8.84 -13.93 32.42
CA PHE A 18 -8.88 -12.64 31.72
C PHE A 18 -8.25 -11.53 32.57
N ASN A 19 -8.61 -11.44 33.84
CA ASN A 19 -8.08 -10.44 34.76
C ASN A 19 -6.56 -10.63 34.95
N ASP A 20 -6.11 -11.85 35.02
CA ASP A 20 -4.70 -12.20 35.11
C ASP A 20 -3.94 -11.75 33.86
N LYS A 21 -4.44 -12.07 32.66
CA LYS A 21 -3.85 -11.60 31.40
C LYS A 21 -3.87 -10.08 31.29
N LYS A 22 -4.99 -9.44 31.68
CA LYS A 22 -5.11 -7.99 31.69
C LYS A 22 -4.10 -7.34 32.62
N SER A 23 -3.95 -7.85 33.83
CA SER A 23 -2.97 -7.34 34.80
C SER A 23 -1.52 -7.53 34.32
N LYS A 24 -1.24 -8.66 33.65
CA LYS A 24 0.06 -8.93 33.02
C LYS A 24 0.39 -7.94 31.92
N ILE A 25 -0.56 -7.63 31.06
CA ILE A 25 -0.37 -6.65 29.98
C ILE A 25 -0.17 -5.24 30.54
N ILE A 26 -0.97 -4.86 31.56
CA ILE A 26 -0.86 -3.53 32.17
C ILE A 26 0.46 -3.35 32.93
N ARG A 27 0.95 -4.40 33.61
CA ARG A 27 2.18 -4.36 34.39
C ARG A 27 3.46 -4.55 33.54
N GLY A 28 3.35 -4.93 32.24
CA GLY A 28 4.51 -5.16 31.38
C GLY A 28 5.36 -6.34 31.85
N HIS A 29 4.84 -7.54 31.77
CA HIS A 29 5.24 -8.75 32.50
C HIS A 29 6.56 -9.42 32.10
N ASP A 30 7.21 -8.97 31.01
CA ASP A 30 8.45 -9.59 30.54
C ASP A 30 9.69 -8.74 30.89
N LEU A 31 9.61 -8.00 32.00
CA LEU A 31 10.74 -7.21 32.45
C LEU A 31 11.68 -8.07 33.28
N ALA A 32 12.97 -7.97 33.00
CA ALA A 32 14.00 -8.61 33.80
C ALA A 32 13.97 -8.09 35.27
N PRO A 33 14.40 -8.90 36.25
CA PRO A 33 14.47 -8.45 37.65
C PRO A 33 15.25 -7.14 37.79
N GLY A 34 14.63 -6.14 38.45
CA GLY A 34 15.21 -4.81 38.63
C GLY A 34 14.92 -3.78 37.55
N VAL A 35 14.21 -4.15 36.47
CA VAL A 35 13.77 -3.22 35.44
C VAL A 35 12.35 -2.73 35.74
N ILE A 36 12.19 -1.43 35.89
CA ILE A 36 10.88 -0.81 36.20
C ILE A 36 10.06 -0.59 34.91
N LYS A 37 10.72 -0.18 33.84
CA LYS A 37 10.08 0.13 32.55
C LYS A 37 11.08 -0.01 31.40
N ILE A 38 10.62 -0.56 30.29
CA ILE A 38 11.39 -0.56 29.02
C ILE A 38 10.75 0.46 28.07
N VAL A 39 11.56 1.34 27.53
CA VAL A 39 11.18 2.27 26.47
C VAL A 39 11.92 1.89 25.20
N LYS A 40 11.16 1.57 24.13
CA LYS A 40 11.72 1.36 22.79
C LYS A 40 11.66 2.68 22.03
N VAL A 41 12.83 3.21 21.68
CA VAL A 41 12.94 4.42 20.86
C VAL A 41 13.30 4.01 19.44
N PHE A 42 12.46 4.38 18.49
CA PHE A 42 12.72 4.15 17.06
C PHE A 42 13.29 5.44 16.47
N LEU A 43 14.46 5.33 15.86
CA LEU A 43 15.12 6.44 15.18
C LEU A 43 14.97 6.26 13.66
N ALA A 44 14.48 7.27 12.97
CA ALA A 44 14.47 7.35 11.52
C ALA A 44 15.58 8.31 11.07
N ILE A 45 16.53 7.79 10.27
CA ILE A 45 17.64 8.57 9.72
C ILE A 45 17.51 8.54 8.20
N LYS A 46 17.31 9.72 7.59
CA LYS A 46 17.29 9.88 6.14
C LYS A 46 18.72 10.07 5.62
N ARG A 47 19.19 9.11 4.83
CA ARG A 47 20.50 9.19 4.15
C ARG A 47 20.30 9.38 2.65
N ARG A 48 21.21 10.12 2.01
CA ARG A 48 21.25 10.20 0.54
C ARG A 48 21.77 8.87 -0.02
N ILE A 49 21.19 8.45 -1.13
CA ILE A 49 21.65 7.30 -1.90
C ILE A 49 23.00 7.64 -2.52
N GLN A 50 23.93 6.68 -2.54
CA GLN A 50 25.26 6.83 -3.11
C GLN A 50 25.56 5.70 -4.09
N PRO A 51 26.44 5.92 -5.09
CA PRO A 51 26.97 4.82 -5.90
C PRO A 51 27.58 3.73 -5.00
N GLY A 52 27.27 2.46 -5.30
CA GLY A 52 27.63 1.33 -4.46
C GLY A 52 26.55 0.85 -3.50
N ASP A 53 25.52 1.65 -3.25
CA ASP A 53 24.39 1.23 -2.43
C ASP A 53 23.55 0.16 -3.17
N LYS A 54 23.04 -0.80 -2.39
CA LYS A 54 22.25 -1.89 -2.93
C LYS A 54 20.77 -1.56 -2.91
N MET A 55 20.13 -1.68 -4.06
CA MET A 55 18.69 -1.53 -4.22
C MET A 55 18.05 -2.80 -4.77
N ALA A 56 16.79 -3.01 -4.44
CA ALA A 56 16.00 -4.13 -4.94
C ALA A 56 14.53 -3.73 -5.10
N GLY A 57 13.89 -4.31 -6.11
CA GLY A 57 12.46 -4.26 -6.28
C GLY A 57 11.75 -5.45 -5.59
N ARG A 58 10.46 -5.58 -5.86
CA ARG A 58 9.60 -6.63 -5.27
C ARG A 58 9.70 -7.99 -5.99
N HIS A 59 10.42 -8.09 -7.09
CA HIS A 59 10.48 -9.26 -7.96
C HIS A 59 11.85 -9.95 -7.95
N GLY A 60 12.64 -9.80 -6.90
CA GLY A 60 13.98 -10.36 -6.82
C GLY A 60 15.02 -9.66 -7.71
N ASN A 61 14.68 -8.53 -8.28
CA ASN A 61 15.53 -7.67 -9.09
C ASN A 61 16.42 -6.81 -8.19
N LYS A 62 17.52 -7.38 -7.74
CA LYS A 62 18.52 -6.68 -6.92
C LYS A 62 19.65 -6.12 -7.79
N GLY A 63 20.12 -4.96 -7.43
CA GLY A 63 21.24 -4.31 -8.12
C GLY A 63 22.01 -3.37 -7.21
N VAL A 64 23.12 -2.89 -7.70
CA VAL A 64 23.95 -1.87 -7.06
C VAL A 64 23.85 -0.60 -7.89
N ILE A 65 23.71 0.54 -7.24
CA ILE A 65 23.72 1.84 -7.92
C ILE A 65 25.10 2.07 -8.51
N SER A 66 25.17 2.17 -9.83
CA SER A 66 26.41 2.43 -10.54
C SER A 66 26.71 3.93 -10.63
N GLU A 67 25.69 4.72 -10.90
CA GLU A 67 25.82 6.17 -11.11
C GLU A 67 24.54 6.90 -10.71
N ILE A 68 24.67 8.15 -10.31
CA ILE A 68 23.56 9.08 -10.08
C ILE A 68 23.70 10.19 -11.11
N MET A 69 22.74 10.22 -12.03
CA MET A 69 22.75 11.17 -13.15
C MET A 69 21.95 12.44 -12.81
N PRO A 70 22.30 13.59 -13.37
CA PRO A 70 21.46 14.78 -13.37
C PRO A 70 20.10 14.51 -14.03
N ILE A 71 19.07 15.22 -13.61
CA ILE A 71 17.70 15.05 -14.13
C ILE A 71 17.64 15.31 -15.64
N GLU A 72 18.46 16.25 -16.13
CA GLU A 72 18.51 16.65 -17.53
C GLU A 72 19.00 15.54 -18.45
N ASP A 73 19.81 14.62 -17.92
CA ASP A 73 20.40 13.49 -18.69
C ASP A 73 19.55 12.21 -18.58
N MET A 74 18.49 12.24 -17.79
CA MET A 74 17.58 11.10 -17.62
C MET A 74 16.59 11.01 -18.79
N PRO A 75 16.20 9.78 -19.23
CA PRO A 75 15.10 9.59 -20.17
C PRO A 75 13.81 10.21 -19.63
N TYR A 76 12.98 10.74 -20.49
CA TYR A 76 11.74 11.41 -20.14
C TYR A 76 10.57 10.92 -21.01
N ASP A 77 9.35 11.07 -20.50
CA ASP A 77 8.12 10.77 -21.23
C ASP A 77 7.70 11.89 -22.19
N GLU A 78 6.59 11.69 -22.92
CA GLU A 78 6.06 12.69 -23.86
C GLU A 78 5.68 14.01 -23.20
N ASP A 79 5.35 13.99 -21.91
CA ASP A 79 5.00 15.16 -21.10
C ASP A 79 6.25 15.86 -20.52
N GLY A 80 7.44 15.34 -20.77
CA GLY A 80 8.70 15.88 -20.26
C GLY A 80 9.05 15.45 -18.84
N ASN A 81 8.34 14.47 -18.26
CA ASN A 81 8.65 13.97 -16.92
C ASN A 81 9.81 12.96 -17.01
N PRO A 82 10.92 13.18 -16.27
CA PRO A 82 12.02 12.24 -16.26
C PRO A 82 11.67 10.96 -15.51
N VAL A 83 12.30 9.85 -15.89
CA VAL A 83 12.22 8.61 -15.12
C VAL A 83 13.13 8.70 -13.89
N ASP A 84 12.72 8.06 -12.79
CA ASP A 84 13.48 8.09 -11.52
C ASP A 84 14.63 7.09 -11.50
N ILE A 85 14.48 5.95 -12.17
CA ILE A 85 15.46 4.86 -12.15
C ILE A 85 15.52 4.20 -13.53
N VAL A 86 16.73 3.98 -14.01
CA VAL A 86 17.02 3.17 -15.21
C VAL A 86 17.67 1.87 -14.77
N LEU A 87 17.10 0.74 -15.18
CA LEU A 87 17.59 -0.59 -14.86
C LEU A 87 18.23 -1.26 -16.07
N ASN A 88 19.27 -2.06 -15.82
CA ASN A 88 19.87 -2.84 -16.88
C ASN A 88 18.91 -3.96 -17.34
N PRO A 89 18.48 -3.97 -18.62
CA PRO A 89 17.52 -4.95 -19.11
C PRO A 89 18.07 -6.38 -19.15
N LEU A 90 19.38 -6.57 -19.19
CA LEU A 90 20.01 -7.90 -19.18
C LEU A 90 19.76 -8.68 -17.89
N GLY A 91 19.39 -7.99 -16.81
CA GLY A 91 18.99 -8.62 -15.54
C GLY A 91 17.66 -9.38 -15.59
N VAL A 92 16.82 -9.14 -16.61
CA VAL A 92 15.49 -9.74 -16.74
C VAL A 92 15.51 -11.12 -17.39
N PRO A 93 16.08 -11.31 -18.62
CA PRO A 93 16.03 -12.59 -19.31
C PRO A 93 16.73 -13.72 -18.56
N SER A 94 17.88 -13.43 -17.96
CA SER A 94 18.67 -14.44 -17.24
C SER A 94 18.02 -14.90 -15.94
N ARG A 95 17.20 -14.06 -15.31
CA ARG A 95 16.58 -14.33 -14.01
C ARG A 95 15.10 -14.65 -14.09
N MET A 96 14.49 -14.53 -15.27
CA MET A 96 13.08 -14.85 -15.54
C MET A 96 12.06 -14.14 -14.62
N ASN A 97 12.43 -13.02 -14.03
CA ASN A 97 11.58 -12.23 -13.16
C ASN A 97 10.70 -11.26 -13.95
N VAL A 98 9.87 -11.81 -14.83
CA VAL A 98 8.95 -11.05 -15.72
C VAL A 98 7.92 -10.21 -14.96
N GLY A 99 7.66 -10.52 -13.68
CA GLY A 99 6.74 -9.75 -12.84
C GLY A 99 7.07 -8.27 -12.76
N GLN A 100 8.34 -7.89 -12.79
CA GLN A 100 8.75 -6.46 -12.80
C GLN A 100 8.31 -5.73 -14.06
N ILE A 101 8.28 -6.41 -15.21
CA ILE A 101 7.82 -5.81 -16.47
C ILE A 101 6.30 -5.62 -16.42
N LEU A 102 5.56 -6.63 -15.96
CA LEU A 102 4.12 -6.55 -15.77
C LEU A 102 3.76 -5.44 -14.78
N GLU A 103 4.48 -5.32 -13.67
CA GLU A 103 4.29 -4.24 -12.69
C GLU A 103 4.48 -2.86 -13.34
N THR A 104 5.52 -2.68 -14.14
CA THR A 104 5.80 -1.41 -14.82
C THR A 104 4.71 -1.07 -15.84
N HIS A 105 4.25 -2.05 -16.63
CA HIS A 105 3.16 -1.84 -17.59
C HIS A 105 1.83 -1.51 -16.89
N MET A 106 1.50 -2.23 -15.81
CA MET A 106 0.30 -1.95 -15.04
C MET A 106 0.36 -0.58 -14.34
N GLY A 107 1.53 -0.22 -13.82
CA GLY A 107 1.74 1.10 -13.23
C GLY A 107 1.60 2.23 -14.25
N CYS A 108 2.10 2.04 -15.47
CA CYS A 108 1.92 2.99 -16.57
C CYS A 108 0.44 3.12 -16.94
N ALA A 109 -0.29 2.01 -17.04
CA ALA A 109 -1.72 2.00 -17.31
C ALA A 109 -2.52 2.70 -16.20
N ALA A 110 -2.21 2.41 -14.93
CA ALA A 110 -2.85 3.05 -13.78
C ALA A 110 -2.62 4.57 -13.77
N LYS A 111 -1.37 5.01 -14.02
CA LYS A 111 -1.05 6.44 -14.14
C LYS A 111 -1.82 7.11 -15.27
N GLY A 112 -1.97 6.43 -16.42
CA GLY A 112 -2.75 6.94 -17.55
C GLY A 112 -4.24 7.10 -17.20
N VAL A 113 -4.82 6.12 -16.53
CA VAL A 113 -6.21 6.20 -16.03
C VAL A 113 -6.37 7.34 -15.01
N GLY A 114 -5.42 7.46 -14.07
CA GLY A 114 -5.42 8.54 -13.09
C GLY A 114 -5.37 9.93 -13.74
N LYS A 115 -4.58 10.08 -14.82
CA LYS A 115 -4.53 11.33 -15.61
C LYS A 115 -5.88 11.67 -16.24
N ILE A 116 -6.57 10.68 -16.82
CA ILE A 116 -7.90 10.89 -17.40
C ILE A 116 -8.89 11.38 -16.31
N ILE A 117 -8.89 10.73 -15.14
CA ILE A 117 -9.76 11.12 -14.02
C ILE A 117 -9.38 12.53 -13.52
N ASP A 118 -8.11 12.88 -13.44
CA ASP A 118 -7.65 14.20 -13.03
C ASP A 118 -8.12 15.29 -14.03
N ASP A 119 -8.07 14.99 -15.32
CA ASP A 119 -8.55 15.89 -16.37
C ASP A 119 -10.08 16.06 -16.31
N MET A 120 -10.86 15.00 -16.05
CA MET A 120 -12.30 15.09 -15.82
C MET A 120 -12.64 15.98 -14.62
N ILE A 121 -11.90 15.84 -13.52
CA ILE A 121 -12.07 16.68 -12.32
C ILE A 121 -11.72 18.15 -12.63
N LYS A 122 -10.61 18.41 -13.31
CA LYS A 122 -10.18 19.76 -13.69
C LYS A 122 -11.17 20.45 -14.63
N ASN A 123 -11.72 19.69 -15.58
CA ASN A 123 -12.74 20.17 -16.51
C ASN A 123 -14.11 20.35 -15.86
N LYS A 124 -14.26 19.97 -14.58
CA LYS A 124 -15.53 20.02 -13.82
C LYS A 124 -16.64 19.23 -14.53
N GLU A 125 -16.31 18.05 -15.04
CA GLU A 125 -17.31 17.15 -15.61
C GLU A 125 -18.32 16.73 -14.55
N SER A 126 -19.52 16.29 -15.00
CA SER A 126 -20.56 15.91 -14.06
C SER A 126 -20.20 14.63 -13.30
N ASN A 127 -20.63 14.51 -12.03
CA ASN A 127 -20.44 13.29 -11.26
C ASN A 127 -21.05 12.05 -11.93
N ALA A 128 -22.04 12.25 -12.81
CA ALA A 128 -22.63 11.18 -13.62
C ALA A 128 -21.64 10.64 -14.67
N ASP A 129 -20.87 11.52 -15.31
CA ASP A 129 -19.88 11.13 -16.30
C ASP A 129 -18.69 10.43 -15.65
N ILE A 130 -18.21 10.97 -14.51
CA ILE A 130 -17.16 10.34 -13.71
C ILE A 130 -17.60 8.95 -13.23
N ARG A 131 -18.84 8.83 -12.72
CA ARG A 131 -19.43 7.54 -12.31
C ARG A 131 -19.45 6.55 -13.46
N LYS A 132 -19.95 6.95 -14.62
CA LYS A 132 -19.99 6.11 -15.82
C LYS A 132 -18.59 5.65 -16.25
N TYR A 133 -17.58 6.50 -16.14
CA TYR A 133 -16.21 6.12 -16.42
C TYR A 133 -15.68 5.10 -15.40
N LEU A 134 -15.93 5.31 -14.11
CA LEU A 134 -15.56 4.37 -13.06
C LEU A 134 -16.26 3.01 -13.23
N GLU A 135 -17.53 2.98 -13.64
CA GLU A 135 -18.25 1.74 -13.96
C GLU A 135 -17.56 0.96 -15.08
N THR A 136 -17.05 1.63 -16.11
CA THR A 136 -16.31 0.94 -17.17
C THR A 136 -14.98 0.34 -16.70
N LEU A 137 -14.41 0.88 -15.64
CA LEU A 137 -13.17 0.36 -15.05
C LEU A 137 -13.43 -0.82 -14.10
N TYR A 138 -14.41 -0.68 -13.20
CA TYR A 138 -14.68 -1.67 -12.16
C TYR A 138 -15.58 -2.80 -12.63
N ASN A 139 -16.58 -2.52 -13.48
CA ASN A 139 -17.62 -3.46 -13.88
C ASN A 139 -17.38 -4.08 -15.27
N LYS A 140 -16.13 -4.08 -15.74
CA LYS A 140 -15.78 -4.69 -17.03
C LYS A 140 -16.00 -6.19 -17.06
N ASP A 141 -15.82 -6.87 -15.94
CA ASP A 141 -16.06 -8.30 -15.77
C ASP A 141 -17.37 -8.54 -15.01
N ALA A 142 -18.32 -9.22 -15.67
CA ALA A 142 -19.64 -9.53 -15.10
C ALA A 142 -19.64 -10.39 -13.82
N ALA A 143 -18.48 -10.94 -13.43
CA ALA A 143 -18.34 -11.82 -12.27
C ALA A 143 -18.24 -11.08 -10.93
N ASN A 144 -17.76 -9.83 -10.92
CA ASN A 144 -17.61 -9.00 -9.73
C ASN A 144 -18.10 -7.58 -10.03
N LEU A 145 -19.41 -7.38 -9.97
CA LEU A 145 -19.99 -6.06 -10.13
C LEU A 145 -19.91 -5.30 -8.81
N GLU A 146 -19.20 -4.18 -8.81
CA GLU A 146 -19.26 -3.23 -7.70
C GLU A 146 -20.46 -2.30 -7.89
N ASP A 147 -21.25 -2.16 -6.82
CA ASP A 147 -22.44 -1.30 -6.84
C ASP A 147 -22.04 0.16 -6.64
N LEU A 148 -21.62 0.79 -7.75
CA LEU A 148 -21.28 2.23 -7.76
C LEU A 148 -22.53 3.11 -7.75
N ASP A 149 -23.70 2.55 -8.04
CA ASP A 149 -24.98 3.28 -8.03
C ASP A 149 -25.44 3.62 -6.62
N SER A 150 -25.05 2.81 -5.62
CA SER A 150 -25.35 3.05 -4.20
C SER A 150 -24.52 4.17 -3.58
N LEU A 151 -23.40 4.57 -4.21
CA LEU A 151 -22.51 5.60 -3.70
C LEU A 151 -23.11 7.00 -3.88
N THR A 152 -22.93 7.84 -2.86
CA THR A 152 -23.32 9.26 -2.96
C THR A 152 -22.35 10.03 -3.88
N ASN A 153 -22.76 11.21 -4.34
CA ASN A 153 -21.86 12.05 -5.14
C ASN A 153 -20.58 12.42 -4.39
N GLY A 154 -20.66 12.61 -3.06
CA GLY A 154 -19.47 12.86 -2.24
C GLY A 154 -18.52 11.68 -2.18
N ASP A 155 -19.03 10.46 -2.16
CA ASP A 155 -18.22 9.23 -2.19
C ASP A 155 -17.52 9.05 -3.55
N ILE A 156 -18.23 9.38 -4.64
CA ILE A 156 -17.66 9.37 -6.00
C ILE A 156 -16.54 10.39 -6.13
N ASP A 157 -16.72 11.61 -5.63
CA ASP A 157 -15.69 12.65 -5.63
C ASP A 157 -14.45 12.19 -4.81
N GLN A 158 -14.67 11.57 -3.67
CA GLN A 158 -13.60 11.05 -2.84
C GLN A 158 -12.86 9.90 -3.53
N LEU A 159 -13.59 8.97 -4.15
CA LEU A 159 -13.02 7.86 -4.91
C LEU A 159 -12.20 8.38 -6.10
N ALA A 160 -12.75 9.31 -6.88
CA ALA A 160 -12.06 9.94 -8.00
C ALA A 160 -10.78 10.67 -7.55
N ASN A 161 -10.82 11.40 -6.43
CA ASN A 161 -9.64 12.05 -5.87
C ASN A 161 -8.57 11.07 -5.40
N ASN A 162 -8.95 9.89 -4.92
CA ASN A 162 -7.99 8.85 -4.53
C ASN A 162 -7.32 8.21 -5.75
N LEU A 163 -8.05 8.09 -6.87
CA LEU A 163 -7.57 7.45 -8.10
C LEU A 163 -6.80 8.39 -9.04
N ARG A 164 -6.86 9.71 -8.82
CA ARG A 164 -6.22 10.71 -9.72
C ARG A 164 -4.69 10.61 -9.78
N ALA A 165 -4.06 9.94 -8.85
CA ALA A 165 -2.62 9.74 -8.84
C ALA A 165 -2.18 8.44 -9.56
N GLY A 166 -3.14 7.59 -9.92
CA GLY A 166 -2.91 6.29 -10.57
C GLY A 166 -2.98 5.13 -9.60
#